data_b6635ef007b2effbd7a88aae8ce1939c
#
_entry.id   b6635ef007b2effbd7a88aae8ce1939c
#
_cell.length_a   1.000
_cell.length_b   1.000
_cell.length_c   1.000
_cell.angle_alpha   90.00
_cell.angle_beta   90.00
_cell.angle_gamma   90.00
#
_symmetry.space_group_name_H-M   'P 1'
#
loop_
_entity.id
_entity.type
_entity.pdbx_description
1 polymer ?
#
loop_
_entity_poly.entity_id
_entity_poly.type
_entity_poly.pdbx_seq_one_letter_code
_entity_poly.pdbx_strand_id
1 'polypeptide(L)'
;MQEKTTYKSTGVDIEAGNAFVERLKEKVPTIGGFGGMFKVPRGYEEPILVSGADGVGTKICICSRLRDYTTIGIDLVAMCVNDIITSGAKPLYFLDYISLNTINPVVDLSLIHI
;
A
#
# COMPACT_ATOMS: atom_id res chain seq x y z
N MET A 1 3.09 7.17 -40.66
CA MET A 1 4.02 6.53 -39.70
C MET A 1 3.17 6.00 -38.53
N GLN A 2 3.16 4.70 -38.29
CA GLN A 2 2.47 4.15 -37.13
C GLN A 2 3.24 4.58 -35.86
N GLU A 3 2.56 5.25 -34.96
CA GLU A 3 3.12 5.64 -33.67
C GLU A 3 3.44 4.36 -32.87
N LYS A 4 4.69 4.20 -32.43
CA LYS A 4 5.14 3.02 -31.74
C LYS A 4 4.49 2.94 -30.38
N THR A 5 3.66 1.93 -30.14
CA THR A 5 3.03 1.67 -28.84
C THR A 5 4.12 1.39 -27.79
N THR A 6 4.11 2.14 -26.69
CA THR A 6 5.01 1.99 -25.55
C THR A 6 4.21 1.77 -24.27
N TYR A 7 4.82 1.23 -23.22
CA TYR A 7 4.16 1.13 -21.91
C TYR A 7 3.65 2.50 -21.44
N LYS A 8 4.41 3.56 -21.65
CA LYS A 8 4.02 4.92 -21.26
C LYS A 8 2.80 5.41 -22.04
N SER A 9 2.71 5.13 -23.36
CA SER A 9 1.55 5.51 -24.17
C SER A 9 0.28 4.73 -23.83
N THR A 10 0.40 3.60 -23.12
CA THR A 10 -0.72 2.80 -22.61
C THR A 10 -1.07 3.07 -21.15
N GLY A 11 -0.47 4.09 -20.54
CA GLY A 11 -0.75 4.51 -19.15
C GLY A 11 0.17 3.91 -18.09
N VAL A 12 1.16 3.08 -18.49
CA VAL A 12 2.13 2.48 -17.55
C VAL A 12 3.43 3.26 -17.58
N ASP A 13 3.61 4.20 -16.66
CA ASP A 13 4.86 4.97 -16.52
C ASP A 13 5.81 4.29 -15.52
N ILE A 14 6.75 3.50 -16.05
CA ILE A 14 7.73 2.75 -15.25
C ILE A 14 8.66 3.70 -14.49
N GLU A 15 9.04 4.84 -15.07
CA GLU A 15 9.92 5.81 -14.42
C GLU A 15 9.25 6.47 -13.21
N ALA A 16 7.98 6.85 -13.36
CA ALA A 16 7.18 7.37 -12.26
C ALA A 16 7.01 6.32 -11.14
N GLY A 17 6.79 5.05 -11.51
CA GLY A 17 6.73 3.93 -10.56
C GLY A 17 8.03 3.78 -9.77
N ASN A 18 9.17 3.77 -10.44
CA ASN A 18 10.47 3.67 -9.79
C ASN A 18 10.74 4.86 -8.86
N ALA A 19 10.45 6.08 -9.30
CA ALA A 19 10.60 7.28 -8.48
C ALA A 19 9.72 7.25 -7.22
N PHE A 20 8.51 6.71 -7.34
CA PHE A 20 7.62 6.49 -6.20
C PHE A 20 8.22 5.49 -5.19
N VAL A 21 8.73 4.35 -5.67
CA VAL A 21 9.37 3.34 -4.81
C VAL A 21 10.60 3.89 -4.09
N GLU A 22 11.44 4.68 -4.75
CA GLU A 22 12.62 5.29 -4.10
C GLU A 22 12.22 6.24 -2.96
N ARG A 23 11.19 7.06 -3.16
CA ARG A 23 10.66 7.92 -2.09
C ARG A 23 10.04 7.12 -0.95
N LEU A 24 9.41 5.99 -1.27
CA LEU A 24 8.84 5.09 -0.27
C LEU A 24 9.93 4.48 0.61
N LYS A 25 11.07 4.09 0.02
CA LYS A 25 12.23 3.57 0.75
C LYS A 25 12.80 4.56 1.77
N GLU A 26 12.72 5.87 1.52
CA GLU A 26 13.13 6.89 2.49
C GLU A 26 12.30 6.83 3.79
N LYS A 27 11.01 6.48 3.68
CA LYS A 27 10.09 6.38 4.81
C LYS A 27 10.08 4.99 5.44
N VAL A 28 10.22 3.95 4.62
CA VAL A 28 10.18 2.54 5.03
C VAL A 28 11.42 1.81 4.49
N PRO A 29 12.57 1.96 5.17
CA PRO A 29 13.84 1.41 4.68
C PRO A 29 13.87 -0.11 4.50
N THR A 30 12.91 -0.82 5.09
CA THR A 30 12.79 -2.28 4.98
C THR A 30 12.10 -2.75 3.70
N ILE A 31 11.55 -1.83 2.92
CA ILE A 31 10.95 -2.15 1.62
C ILE A 31 12.06 -2.50 0.63
N GLY A 32 11.95 -3.66 0.01
CA GLY A 32 12.87 -4.09 -1.05
C GLY A 32 12.46 -5.40 -1.70
N GLY A 33 12.88 -5.58 -2.97
CA GLY A 33 12.54 -6.76 -3.75
C GLY A 33 11.06 -6.84 -4.15
N PHE A 34 10.64 -8.02 -4.64
CA PHE A 34 9.26 -8.28 -5.07
C PHE A 34 8.42 -8.96 -3.99
N GLY A 35 9.02 -9.38 -2.88
CA GLY A 35 8.34 -10.05 -1.77
C GLY A 35 8.65 -9.38 -0.44
N GLY A 36 7.63 -9.21 0.40
CA GLY A 36 7.79 -8.79 1.78
C GLY A 36 8.33 -9.94 2.63
N MET A 37 9.32 -9.66 3.46
CA MET A 37 9.85 -10.63 4.42
C MET A 37 9.58 -10.12 5.84
N PHE A 38 8.99 -10.97 6.65
CA PHE A 38 8.75 -10.69 8.06
C PHE A 38 9.20 -11.88 8.92
N LYS A 39 9.99 -11.59 9.94
CA LYS A 39 10.44 -12.62 10.86
C LYS A 39 9.39 -12.86 11.94
N VAL A 40 8.86 -14.08 12.01
CA VAL A 40 7.92 -14.44 13.06
C VAL A 40 8.57 -14.21 14.43
N PRO A 41 7.91 -13.50 15.35
CA PRO A 41 8.42 -13.27 16.71
C PRO A 41 8.67 -14.58 17.44
N ARG A 42 9.72 -14.60 18.28
CA ARG A 42 10.01 -15.76 19.14
C ARG A 42 9.07 -15.80 20.33
N GLY A 43 8.93 -16.98 20.93
CA GLY A 43 8.15 -17.18 22.18
C GLY A 43 6.78 -17.81 21.97
N TYR A 44 6.48 -18.24 20.75
CA TYR A 44 5.29 -19.04 20.43
C TYR A 44 5.72 -20.49 20.18
N GLU A 45 5.06 -21.46 20.79
CA GLU A 45 5.32 -22.89 20.56
C GLU A 45 4.72 -23.34 19.22
N GLU A 46 3.48 -22.97 18.96
CA GLU A 46 2.75 -23.30 17.71
C GLU A 46 2.08 -22.02 17.17
N PRO A 47 2.83 -21.14 16.49
CA PRO A 47 2.27 -19.89 16.01
C PRO A 47 1.26 -20.10 14.88
N ILE A 48 0.08 -19.53 15.02
CA ILE A 48 -0.91 -19.43 13.94
C ILE A 48 -0.84 -18.02 13.37
N LEU A 49 -0.66 -17.92 12.06
CA LEU A 49 -0.72 -16.65 11.33
C LEU A 49 -2.15 -16.40 10.87
N VAL A 50 -2.71 -15.28 11.28
CA VAL A 50 -4.00 -14.79 10.79
C VAL A 50 -3.74 -13.67 9.80
N SER A 51 -4.33 -13.74 8.61
CA SER A 51 -4.19 -12.74 7.55
C SER A 51 -5.56 -12.19 7.20
N GLY A 52 -5.66 -10.88 7.07
CA GLY A 52 -6.81 -10.17 6.53
C GLY A 52 -6.38 -9.29 5.38
N ALA A 53 -7.29 -9.03 4.44
CA ALA A 53 -7.10 -8.10 3.34
C ALA A 53 -8.41 -7.38 3.08
N ASP A 54 -8.38 -6.06 3.19
CA ASP A 54 -9.54 -5.21 2.95
C ASP A 54 -9.10 -3.92 2.27
N GLY A 55 -10.04 -3.18 1.72
CA GLY A 55 -9.83 -1.89 1.08
C GLY A 55 -10.54 -0.77 1.84
N VAL A 56 -10.24 0.48 1.49
CA VAL A 56 -10.87 1.67 2.08
C VAL A 56 -12.33 1.87 1.65
N GLY A 57 -12.81 1.05 0.72
CA GLY A 57 -14.17 1.12 0.23
C GLY A 57 -14.47 2.46 -0.47
N THR A 58 -15.73 2.90 -0.39
CA THR A 58 -16.21 4.13 -1.06
C THR A 58 -15.65 5.43 -0.46
N LYS A 59 -14.95 5.39 0.68
CA LYS A 59 -14.27 6.55 1.26
C LYS A 59 -13.30 7.19 0.28
N ILE A 60 -12.66 6.40 -0.59
CA ILE A 60 -11.76 6.90 -1.63
C ILE A 60 -12.44 7.90 -2.58
N CYS A 61 -13.74 7.73 -2.83
CA CYS A 61 -14.51 8.66 -3.67
C CYS A 61 -14.63 10.04 -3.01
N ILE A 62 -14.76 10.08 -1.68
CA ILE A 62 -14.80 11.34 -0.92
C ILE A 62 -13.43 12.01 -0.94
N CYS A 63 -12.37 11.26 -0.65
CA CYS A 63 -11.00 11.76 -0.73
C CYS A 63 -10.68 12.34 -2.11
N SER A 64 -11.11 11.66 -3.17
CA SER A 64 -10.93 12.12 -4.56
C SER A 64 -11.66 13.43 -4.84
N ARG A 65 -12.89 13.60 -4.35
CA ARG A 65 -13.67 14.85 -4.50
C ARG A 65 -13.04 16.01 -3.75
N LEU A 66 -12.56 15.75 -2.53
CA LEU A 66 -11.91 16.75 -1.67
C LEU A 66 -10.46 17.00 -2.07
N ARG A 67 -9.86 16.14 -2.88
CA ARG A 67 -8.41 16.09 -3.19
C ARG A 67 -7.55 16.04 -1.92
N ASP A 68 -8.05 15.35 -0.91
CA ASP A 68 -7.38 15.12 0.36
C ASP A 68 -7.33 13.62 0.67
N TYR A 69 -6.12 13.09 0.75
CA TYR A 69 -5.83 11.69 1.00
C TYR A 69 -5.03 11.48 2.28
N THR A 70 -4.85 12.52 3.08
CA THR A 70 -3.94 12.53 4.24
C THR A 70 -4.28 11.52 5.33
N THR A 71 -5.52 11.08 5.42
CA THR A 71 -5.99 10.14 6.45
C THR A 71 -6.38 8.77 5.90
N ILE A 72 -6.45 8.61 4.58
CA ILE A 72 -6.98 7.38 3.98
C ILE A 72 -6.12 6.15 4.28
N GLY A 73 -4.81 6.33 4.43
CA GLY A 73 -3.89 5.26 4.81
C GLY A 73 -4.14 4.75 6.23
N ILE A 74 -4.52 5.64 7.15
CA ILE A 74 -4.92 5.26 8.52
C ILE A 74 -6.17 4.38 8.46
N ASP A 75 -7.15 4.78 7.67
CA ASP A 75 -8.37 3.99 7.46
C ASP A 75 -8.06 2.62 6.87
N LEU A 76 -7.16 2.54 5.87
CA LEU A 76 -6.78 1.29 5.23
C LEU A 76 -6.19 0.30 6.23
N VAL A 77 -5.23 0.75 7.04
CA VAL A 77 -4.63 -0.10 8.07
C VAL A 77 -5.65 -0.50 9.12
N ALA A 78 -6.51 0.43 9.55
CA ALA A 78 -7.56 0.16 10.53
C ALA A 78 -8.55 -0.90 10.04
N MET A 79 -8.97 -0.87 8.77
CA MET A 79 -9.85 -1.88 8.18
C MET A 79 -9.23 -3.28 8.30
N CYS A 80 -7.99 -3.44 7.83
CA CYS A 80 -7.30 -4.74 7.88
C CYS A 80 -7.00 -5.19 9.33
N VAL A 81 -6.61 -4.27 10.22
CA VAL A 81 -6.34 -4.58 11.63
C VAL A 81 -7.60 -5.01 12.35
N ASN A 82 -8.72 -4.35 12.11
CA ASN A 82 -10.00 -4.71 12.74
C ASN A 82 -10.41 -6.14 12.40
N ASP A 83 -10.18 -6.59 11.18
CA ASP A 83 -10.50 -7.96 10.78
C ASP A 83 -9.70 -8.98 11.57
N ILE A 84 -8.38 -8.81 11.69
CA ILE A 84 -7.54 -9.79 12.38
C ILE A 84 -7.72 -9.79 13.90
N ILE A 85 -7.98 -8.63 14.53
CA ILE A 85 -8.19 -8.58 15.98
C ILE A 85 -9.47 -9.25 16.44
N THR A 86 -10.47 -9.40 15.56
CA THR A 86 -11.68 -10.18 15.88
C THR A 86 -11.37 -11.65 16.22
N SER A 87 -10.25 -12.15 15.69
CA SER A 87 -9.73 -13.50 16.01
C SER A 87 -8.76 -13.51 17.19
N GLY A 88 -8.57 -12.39 17.89
CA GLY A 88 -7.61 -12.24 18.97
C GLY A 88 -6.15 -12.14 18.49
N ALA A 89 -5.91 -11.95 17.19
CA ALA A 89 -4.58 -11.88 16.63
C ALA A 89 -3.93 -10.52 16.89
N LYS A 90 -2.61 -10.51 17.06
CA LYS A 90 -1.81 -9.29 17.19
C LYS A 90 -1.32 -8.85 15.81
N PRO A 91 -1.51 -7.57 15.41
CA PRO A 91 -0.93 -7.03 14.18
C PRO A 91 0.60 -7.15 14.21
N LEU A 92 1.20 -7.66 13.15
CA LEU A 92 2.64 -7.89 13.05
C LEU A 92 3.26 -7.11 11.88
N TYR A 93 2.62 -7.13 10.73
CA TYR A 93 3.05 -6.43 9.53
C TYR A 93 1.85 -6.14 8.64
N PHE A 94 2.05 -5.27 7.67
CA PHE A 94 1.04 -4.89 6.69
C PHE A 94 1.60 -5.08 5.27
N LEU A 95 0.79 -5.62 4.38
CA LEU A 95 1.07 -5.69 2.95
C LEU A 95 0.15 -4.72 2.25
N ASP A 96 0.72 -3.74 1.56
CA ASP A 96 -0.03 -2.72 0.86
C ASP A 96 -0.03 -2.98 -0.64
N TYR A 97 -1.19 -2.72 -1.26
CA TYR A 97 -1.36 -2.74 -2.70
C TYR A 97 -2.07 -1.46 -3.14
N ILE A 98 -1.40 -0.67 -3.95
CA ILE A 98 -1.92 0.59 -4.47
C ILE A 98 -2.13 0.45 -5.98
N SER A 99 -3.37 0.65 -6.44
CA SER A 99 -3.72 0.70 -7.86
C SER A 99 -4.12 2.12 -8.24
N LEU A 100 -3.38 2.71 -9.16
CA LEU A 100 -3.54 4.09 -9.59
C LEU A 100 -3.68 4.19 -11.10
N ASN A 101 -4.52 5.11 -11.57
CA ASN A 101 -4.59 5.42 -13.00
C ASN A 101 -3.36 6.22 -13.46
N THR A 102 -2.88 7.11 -12.61
CA THR A 102 -1.68 7.92 -12.86
C THR A 102 -0.95 8.12 -11.55
N ILE A 103 0.36 7.91 -11.54
CA ILE A 103 1.18 8.12 -10.35
C ILE A 103 1.42 9.62 -10.18
N ASN A 104 0.94 10.19 -9.08
CA ASN A 104 1.28 11.53 -8.62
C ASN A 104 2.08 11.43 -7.33
N PRO A 105 3.41 11.60 -7.38
CA PRO A 105 4.27 11.33 -6.22
C PRO A 105 3.94 12.15 -4.97
N VAL A 106 3.27 13.28 -5.10
CA VAL A 106 2.89 14.12 -3.96
C VAL A 106 1.62 13.59 -3.28
N VAL A 107 0.61 13.22 -4.08
CA VAL A 107 -0.67 12.72 -3.58
C VAL A 107 -0.52 11.28 -3.07
N ASP A 108 0.21 10.47 -3.82
CA ASP A 108 0.32 9.04 -3.54
C ASP A 108 1.17 8.76 -2.29
N LEU A 109 2.17 9.62 -1.97
CA LEU A 109 2.90 9.54 -0.70
C LEU A 109 2.07 9.97 0.50
N SER A 110 1.01 10.77 0.32
CA SER A 110 0.11 11.10 1.42
C SER A 110 -0.74 9.90 1.86
N LEU A 111 -0.94 8.92 0.95
CA LEU A 111 -1.59 7.64 1.26
C LEU A 111 -0.78 6.79 2.24
N ILE A 112 0.52 7.04 2.38
CA ILE A 112 1.46 6.24 3.19
C ILE A 112 1.80 6.95 4.52
N HIS A 113 1.06 7.95 4.91
CA HIS A 113 1.11 8.51 6.27
C HIS A 113 0.45 7.55 7.28
N ILE A 114 1.08 6.40 7.42
CA ILE A 114 0.69 5.41 8.42
C ILE A 114 1.58 5.56 9.64
#